data_9c6e63965cc47b88acae54a466fc8d99
#
_entry.id   9c6e63965cc47b88acae54a466fc8d99
#
_cell.length_a   1.000
_cell.length_b   1.000
_cell.length_c   1.000
_cell.angle_alpha   90.00
_cell.angle_beta   90.00
_cell.angle_gamma   90.00
#
_symmetry.space_group_name_H-M   'P 1'
#
loop_
_entity.id
_entity.type
_entity.pdbx_description
1 polymer ?
#
loop_
_entity_poly.entity_id
_entity_poly.type
_entity_poly.pdbx_seq_one_letter_code
_entity_poly.pdbx_strand_id
1 'polypeptide(L)'
;MASFEIKWRAPEFEYRQKTVSWYWISIIIAAIILGVAVWQKNFLFGFFVILAEILIMAWANREPPLVDFILNEQGLSLGGSKFYAFAEMESFSIDDYSETEWPSLFFQFHSRLKPDLKIKLPKARMTEIQKTLQPVLAQVEHKHSMIDTLQEFIGF
;
A
#
# COMPACT_ATOMS: atom_id res chain seq x y z
N MET A 1 26.08 -8.64 20.92
CA MET A 1 24.98 -8.60 19.95
C MET A 1 25.54 -8.17 18.60
N ALA A 2 25.22 -8.94 17.56
CA ALA A 2 25.64 -8.56 16.23
C ALA A 2 24.82 -7.36 15.77
N SER A 3 25.50 -6.27 15.45
CA SER A 3 24.85 -5.12 14.82
C SER A 3 24.52 -5.47 13.38
N PHE A 4 23.30 -5.20 12.96
CA PHE A 4 22.89 -5.34 11.57
C PHE A 4 22.30 -4.04 11.04
N GLU A 5 22.49 -3.80 9.77
CA GLU A 5 21.86 -2.71 9.05
C GLU A 5 21.54 -3.22 7.64
N ILE A 6 20.27 -3.30 7.33
CA ILE A 6 19.78 -3.70 6.01
C ILE A 6 19.12 -2.48 5.37
N LYS A 7 19.60 -2.11 4.19
CA LYS A 7 19.06 -0.99 3.42
C LYS A 7 18.48 -1.51 2.12
N TRP A 8 17.30 -1.02 1.79
CA TRP A 8 16.70 -1.28 0.48
C TRP A 8 15.87 -0.09 0.04
N ARG A 9 15.59 -0.04 -1.24
CA ARG A 9 14.73 0.95 -1.85
C ARG A 9 13.52 0.25 -2.42
N ALA A 10 12.34 0.72 -2.08
CA ALA A 10 11.08 0.14 -2.51
C ALA A 10 10.01 1.22 -2.70
N PRO A 11 8.94 0.92 -3.48
CA PRO A 11 7.79 1.81 -3.57
C PRO A 11 7.15 2.04 -2.21
N GLU A 12 6.72 3.28 -1.95
CA GLU A 12 6.06 3.64 -0.68
C GLU A 12 4.76 2.87 -0.47
N PHE A 13 4.04 2.60 -1.56
CA PHE A 13 2.78 1.85 -1.54
C PHE A 13 2.69 0.94 -2.76
N GLU A 14 1.75 0.01 -2.73
CA GLU A 14 1.51 -0.91 -3.83
C GLU A 14 0.96 -0.15 -5.05
N TYR A 15 1.69 -0.22 -6.16
CA TYR A 15 1.23 0.30 -7.44
C TYR A 15 0.73 -0.84 -8.31
N ARG A 16 -0.53 -0.74 -8.71
CA ARG A 16 -1.11 -1.63 -9.71
C ARG A 16 -1.42 -0.82 -10.95
N GLN A 17 -0.80 -1.22 -12.05
CA GLN A 17 -1.14 -0.64 -13.33
C GLN A 17 -2.60 -0.96 -13.67
N LYS A 18 -3.39 0.08 -13.91
CA LYS A 18 -4.79 -0.10 -14.26
C LYS A 18 -4.90 -0.67 -15.67
N THR A 19 -5.79 -1.65 -15.84
CA THR A 19 -6.07 -2.24 -17.15
C THR A 19 -6.89 -1.28 -18.01
N VAL A 20 -6.85 -1.48 -19.34
CA VAL A 20 -7.70 -0.72 -20.28
C VAL A 20 -9.17 -0.86 -19.91
N SER A 21 -9.59 -2.07 -19.49
CA SER A 21 -10.95 -2.33 -19.05
C SER A 21 -11.35 -1.48 -17.84
N TRP A 22 -10.44 -1.24 -16.90
CA TRP A 22 -10.69 -0.40 -15.73
C TRP A 22 -11.03 1.04 -16.15
N TYR A 23 -10.28 1.60 -17.09
CA TYR A 23 -10.55 2.95 -17.62
C TYR A 23 -11.91 3.04 -18.31
N TRP A 24 -12.26 2.06 -19.12
CA TRP A 24 -13.58 2.01 -19.78
C TRP A 24 -14.72 1.91 -18.79
N ILE A 25 -14.60 1.09 -17.76
CA ILE A 25 -15.61 0.96 -16.70
C ILE A 25 -15.79 2.30 -15.98
N SER A 26 -14.71 2.98 -15.62
CA SER A 26 -14.77 4.30 -14.98
C SER A 26 -15.48 5.33 -15.86
N ILE A 27 -15.11 5.40 -17.13
CA ILE A 27 -15.73 6.33 -18.12
C ILE A 27 -17.22 6.04 -18.29
N ILE A 28 -17.61 4.77 -18.38
CA ILE A 28 -19.02 4.37 -18.55
C ILE A 28 -19.84 4.76 -17.32
N ILE A 29 -19.32 4.53 -16.12
CA ILE A 29 -19.99 4.93 -14.88
C ILE A 29 -20.16 6.45 -14.82
N ALA A 30 -19.11 7.20 -15.14
CA ALA A 30 -19.15 8.65 -15.18
C ALA A 30 -20.16 9.17 -16.22
N ALA A 31 -20.22 8.54 -17.39
CA ALA A 31 -21.17 8.89 -18.45
C ALA A 31 -22.63 8.65 -18.03
N ILE A 32 -22.92 7.56 -17.32
CA ILE A 32 -24.26 7.27 -16.79
C ILE A 32 -24.67 8.33 -15.77
N ILE A 33 -23.78 8.66 -14.83
CA ILE A 33 -24.05 9.66 -13.81
C ILE A 33 -24.24 11.05 -14.46
N LEU A 34 -23.42 11.39 -15.46
CA LEU A 34 -23.53 12.62 -16.21
C LEU A 34 -24.85 12.71 -16.97
N GLY A 35 -25.32 11.60 -17.57
CA GLY A 35 -26.61 11.52 -18.24
C GLY A 35 -27.77 11.81 -17.28
N VAL A 36 -27.72 11.26 -16.07
CA VAL A 36 -28.71 11.54 -15.01
C VAL A 36 -28.67 13.01 -14.60
N ALA A 37 -27.48 13.58 -14.46
CA ALA A 37 -27.32 15.01 -14.11
C ALA A 37 -27.94 15.93 -15.17
N VAL A 38 -27.73 15.62 -16.46
CA VAL A 38 -28.33 16.38 -17.58
C VAL A 38 -29.85 16.23 -17.59
N TRP A 39 -30.34 15.00 -17.38
CA TRP A 39 -31.78 14.75 -17.30
C TRP A 39 -32.46 15.54 -16.19
N GLN A 40 -31.81 15.63 -15.03
CA GLN A 40 -32.28 16.43 -13.90
C GLN A 40 -32.03 17.93 -14.06
N LYS A 41 -31.42 18.36 -15.18
CA LYS A 41 -30.99 19.75 -15.43
C LYS A 41 -30.06 20.30 -14.36
N ASN A 42 -29.32 19.42 -13.70
CA ASN A 42 -28.34 19.78 -12.69
C ASN A 42 -26.94 19.88 -13.29
N PHE A 43 -26.69 20.96 -14.00
CA PHE A 43 -25.43 21.17 -14.73
C PHE A 43 -24.23 21.35 -13.79
N LEU A 44 -24.46 21.89 -12.61
CA LEU A 44 -23.39 22.03 -11.61
C LEU A 44 -22.91 20.66 -11.13
N PHE A 45 -23.83 19.74 -10.86
CA PHE A 45 -23.49 18.37 -10.51
C PHE A 45 -22.75 17.66 -11.66
N GLY A 46 -23.18 17.85 -12.91
CA GLY A 46 -22.51 17.34 -14.10
C GLY A 46 -21.07 17.85 -14.22
N PHE A 47 -20.85 19.13 -13.92
CA PHE A 47 -19.48 19.69 -13.89
C PHE A 47 -18.60 19.00 -12.85
N PHE A 48 -19.11 18.77 -11.65
CA PHE A 48 -18.36 18.04 -10.61
C PHE A 48 -18.07 16.61 -10.97
N VAL A 49 -18.96 15.92 -11.68
CA VAL A 49 -18.72 14.56 -12.17
C VAL A 49 -17.55 14.53 -13.15
N ILE A 50 -17.51 15.46 -14.10
CA ILE A 50 -16.40 15.57 -15.05
C ILE A 50 -15.09 15.88 -14.32
N LEU A 51 -15.09 16.80 -13.38
CA LEU A 51 -13.90 17.14 -12.61
C LEU A 51 -13.40 15.95 -11.78
N ALA A 52 -14.30 15.22 -11.13
CA ALA A 52 -13.98 14.03 -10.37
C ALA A 52 -13.37 12.94 -11.25
N GLU A 53 -13.89 12.72 -12.45
CA GLU A 53 -13.35 11.74 -13.40
C GLU A 53 -11.94 12.11 -13.85
N ILE A 54 -11.68 13.37 -14.13
CA ILE A 54 -10.33 13.85 -14.48
C ILE A 54 -9.35 13.59 -13.33
N LEU A 55 -9.76 13.83 -12.09
CA LEU A 55 -8.92 13.57 -10.91
C LEU A 55 -8.66 12.08 -10.71
N ILE A 56 -9.68 11.23 -10.88
CA ILE A 56 -9.56 9.78 -10.78
C ILE A 56 -8.56 9.26 -11.82
N MET A 57 -8.67 9.72 -13.07
CA MET A 57 -7.76 9.34 -14.14
C MET A 57 -6.33 9.80 -13.87
N ALA A 58 -6.15 11.02 -13.36
CA ALA A 58 -4.84 11.54 -13.00
C ALA A 58 -4.18 10.74 -11.88
N TRP A 59 -4.96 10.35 -10.85
CA TRP A 59 -4.44 9.56 -9.73
C TRP A 59 -4.17 8.11 -10.11
N ALA A 60 -4.97 7.54 -11.00
CA ALA A 60 -4.78 6.16 -11.46
C ALA A 60 -3.44 5.93 -12.15
N ASN A 61 -2.84 6.98 -12.74
CA ASN A 61 -1.57 6.92 -13.44
C ASN A 61 -0.36 7.29 -12.55
N ARG A 62 -0.56 7.63 -11.29
CA ARG A 62 0.55 7.99 -10.42
C ARG A 62 1.35 6.76 -9.98
N GLU A 63 2.63 6.77 -10.33
CA GLU A 63 3.58 5.82 -9.79
C GLU A 63 4.05 6.28 -8.40
N PRO A 64 4.13 5.38 -7.39
CA PRO A 64 4.63 5.75 -6.08
C PRO A 64 6.11 6.09 -6.14
N PRO A 65 6.59 7.06 -5.35
CA PRO A 65 8.01 7.34 -5.25
C PRO A 65 8.74 6.17 -4.58
N LEU A 66 10.00 5.98 -4.94
CA LEU A 66 10.88 5.05 -4.25
C LEU A 66 11.35 5.68 -2.94
N VAL A 67 11.23 4.94 -1.85
CA VAL A 67 11.63 5.36 -0.51
C VAL A 67 12.74 4.46 -0.01
N ASP A 68 13.72 5.04 0.69
CA ASP A 68 14.79 4.29 1.30
C ASP A 68 14.31 3.72 2.65
N PHE A 69 14.44 2.41 2.83
CA PHE A 69 14.13 1.71 4.05
C PHE A 69 15.44 1.25 4.71
N ILE A 70 15.57 1.51 5.98
CA ILE A 70 16.73 1.11 6.78
C ILE A 70 16.25 0.30 7.98
N LEU A 71 16.62 -0.96 8.03
CA LEU A 71 16.32 -1.86 9.15
C LEU A 71 17.61 -2.08 9.95
N ASN A 72 17.61 -1.70 11.22
CA ASN A 72 18.73 -1.88 12.12
C ASN A 72 18.29 -2.51 13.45
N GLU A 73 19.19 -2.62 14.41
CA GLU A 73 18.91 -3.21 15.72
C GLU A 73 17.83 -2.49 16.53
N GLN A 74 17.62 -1.22 16.29
CA GLN A 74 16.69 -0.38 17.06
C GLN A 74 15.29 -0.37 16.45
N GLY A 75 15.18 -0.60 15.16
CA GLY A 75 13.90 -0.57 14.46
C GLY A 75 14.03 -0.31 12.97
N LEU A 76 12.97 0.23 12.41
CA LEU A 76 12.84 0.53 10.98
C LEU A 76 12.77 2.05 10.77
N SER A 77 13.60 2.56 9.87
CA SER A 77 13.57 3.95 9.41
C SER A 77 13.03 4.03 7.98
N LEU A 78 12.10 4.94 7.75
CA LEU A 78 11.53 5.23 6.44
C LEU A 78 11.93 6.62 5.97
N GLY A 79 12.67 6.67 4.87
CA GLY A 79 13.03 7.92 4.20
C GLY A 79 13.79 8.93 5.05
N GLY A 80 14.36 8.50 6.17
CA GLY A 80 15.06 9.36 7.10
C GLY A 80 14.18 10.29 7.96
N SER A 81 12.85 10.30 7.72
CA SER A 81 11.91 11.18 8.42
C SER A 81 11.05 10.48 9.45
N LYS A 82 10.82 9.17 9.30
CA LYS A 82 10.01 8.35 10.21
C LYS A 82 10.84 7.21 10.75
N PHE A 83 10.72 6.97 12.04
CA PHE A 83 11.39 5.87 12.73
C PHE A 83 10.39 5.10 13.58
N TYR A 84 10.42 3.77 13.46
CA TYR A 84 9.58 2.86 14.23
C TYR A 84 10.47 1.93 15.04
N ALA A 85 10.44 2.07 16.37
CA ALA A 85 11.25 1.25 17.26
C ALA A 85 10.66 -0.16 17.41
N PHE A 86 11.49 -1.19 17.47
CA PHE A 86 11.04 -2.56 17.73
C PHE A 86 10.33 -2.70 19.07
N ALA A 87 10.66 -1.87 20.06
CA ALA A 87 9.98 -1.85 21.36
C ALA A 87 8.48 -1.54 21.26
N GLU A 88 8.05 -0.83 20.21
CA GLU A 88 6.64 -0.52 19.95
C GLU A 88 5.93 -1.59 19.12
N MET A 89 6.67 -2.51 18.52
CA MET A 89 6.15 -3.55 17.65
C MET A 89 5.87 -4.83 18.43
N GLU A 90 4.74 -5.46 18.16
CA GLU A 90 4.35 -6.73 18.77
C GLU A 90 4.80 -7.92 17.92
N SER A 91 4.55 -7.84 16.62
CA SER A 91 4.81 -8.93 15.69
C SER A 91 4.98 -8.42 14.26
N PHE A 92 5.47 -9.30 13.40
CA PHE A 92 5.52 -9.04 11.97
C PHE A 92 4.92 -10.19 11.18
N SER A 93 4.49 -9.90 9.95
CA SER A 93 4.04 -10.90 9.00
C SER A 93 4.50 -10.54 7.59
N ILE A 94 4.71 -11.56 6.76
CA ILE A 94 5.12 -11.39 5.37
C ILE A 94 4.02 -11.95 4.48
N ASP A 95 3.55 -11.15 3.53
CA ASP A 95 2.59 -11.55 2.52
C ASP A 95 3.33 -11.78 1.19
N ASP A 96 3.54 -13.05 0.87
CA ASP A 96 4.18 -13.49 -0.38
C ASP A 96 3.16 -14.09 -1.38
N TYR A 97 1.88 -14.04 -1.04
CA TYR A 97 0.82 -14.64 -1.88
C TYR A 97 0.53 -13.84 -3.15
N SER A 98 0.91 -12.58 -3.19
CA SER A 98 0.78 -11.80 -4.42
C SER A 98 1.95 -12.12 -5.36
N GLU A 99 1.65 -12.42 -6.62
CA GLU A 99 2.64 -12.62 -7.70
C GLU A 99 3.38 -11.32 -8.05
N THR A 100 3.54 -10.42 -7.09
CA THR A 100 4.20 -9.13 -7.28
C THR A 100 5.70 -9.24 -7.03
N GLU A 101 6.48 -8.43 -7.72
CA GLU A 101 7.92 -8.31 -7.48
C GLU A 101 8.26 -7.74 -6.10
N TRP A 102 7.26 -7.17 -5.43
CA TRP A 102 7.37 -6.48 -4.16
C TRP A 102 6.45 -7.10 -3.11
N PRO A 103 6.90 -8.17 -2.42
CA PRO A 103 6.16 -8.71 -1.28
C PRO A 103 5.94 -7.65 -0.19
N SER A 104 4.88 -7.83 0.59
CA SER A 104 4.51 -6.90 1.65
C SER A 104 4.99 -7.41 3.00
N LEU A 105 5.56 -6.52 3.79
CA LEU A 105 5.93 -6.76 5.18
C LEU A 105 5.01 -5.94 6.08
N PHE A 106 4.35 -6.60 7.02
CA PHE A 106 3.42 -5.97 7.95
C PHE A 106 4.01 -6.01 9.36
N PHE A 107 3.92 -4.89 10.06
CA PHE A 107 4.25 -4.79 11.48
C PHE A 107 3.01 -4.46 12.27
N GLN A 108 2.74 -5.25 13.31
CA GLN A 108 1.70 -4.98 14.28
C GLN A 108 2.31 -4.30 15.50
N PHE A 109 1.64 -3.28 15.99
CA PHE A 109 2.07 -2.52 17.17
C PHE A 109 1.34 -2.98 18.43
N HIS A 110 1.95 -2.80 19.59
CA HIS A 110 1.31 -3.06 20.88
C HIS A 110 0.06 -2.19 21.10
N SER A 111 0.06 -0.97 20.60
CA SER A 111 -1.09 -0.08 20.69
C SER A 111 -2.15 -0.46 19.66
N ARG A 112 -3.36 -0.73 20.15
CA ARG A 112 -4.52 -1.00 19.27
C ARG A 112 -4.97 0.21 18.46
N LEU A 113 -4.55 1.40 18.88
CA LEU A 113 -4.89 2.64 18.17
C LEU A 113 -3.98 2.93 16.97
N LYS A 114 -2.81 2.27 16.91
CA LYS A 114 -1.92 2.39 15.76
C LYS A 114 -2.31 1.34 14.71
N PRO A 115 -2.54 1.75 13.46
CA PRO A 115 -2.76 0.80 12.38
C PRO A 115 -1.50 0.00 12.08
N ASP A 116 -1.66 -1.17 11.49
CA ASP A 116 -0.54 -1.97 11.04
C ASP A 116 0.28 -1.20 10.01
N LEU A 117 1.59 -1.28 10.13
CA LEU A 117 2.50 -0.69 9.16
C LEU A 117 2.73 -1.68 8.02
N LYS A 118 2.39 -1.28 6.81
CA LYS A 118 2.63 -2.06 5.60
C LYS A 118 3.76 -1.42 4.80
N ILE A 119 4.81 -2.19 4.54
CA ILE A 119 5.93 -1.75 3.70
C ILE A 119 6.20 -2.76 2.60
N LYS A 120 6.86 -2.32 1.55
CA LYS A 120 7.29 -3.17 0.45
C LYS A 120 8.77 -3.50 0.61
N LEU A 121 9.13 -4.71 0.19
CA LEU A 121 10.53 -5.16 0.21
C LEU A 121 10.87 -5.92 -1.08
N PRO A 122 12.15 -5.94 -1.49
CA PRO A 122 12.56 -6.71 -2.64
C PRO A 122 12.43 -8.21 -2.38
N LYS A 123 11.86 -8.94 -3.31
CA LYS A 123 11.71 -10.40 -3.20
C LYS A 123 13.05 -11.12 -2.96
N ALA A 124 14.13 -10.62 -3.56
CA ALA A 124 15.46 -11.16 -3.38
C ALA A 124 16.00 -11.05 -1.94
N ARG A 125 15.52 -10.07 -1.17
CA ARG A 125 15.94 -9.83 0.23
C ARG A 125 14.92 -10.33 1.26
N MET A 126 13.81 -10.86 0.83
CA MET A 126 12.74 -11.31 1.72
C MET A 126 13.24 -12.31 2.78
N THR A 127 13.99 -13.33 2.36
CA THR A 127 14.53 -14.37 3.26
C THR A 127 15.52 -13.79 4.26
N GLU A 128 16.40 -12.89 3.82
CA GLU A 128 17.38 -12.20 4.68
C GLU A 128 16.69 -11.38 5.76
N ILE A 129 15.69 -10.57 5.37
CA ILE A 129 14.93 -9.73 6.28
C ILE A 129 14.12 -10.59 7.25
N GLN A 130 13.48 -11.65 6.78
CA GLN A 130 12.74 -12.59 7.62
C GLN A 130 13.62 -13.21 8.69
N LYS A 131 14.80 -13.73 8.32
CA LYS A 131 15.75 -14.33 9.25
C LYS A 131 16.27 -13.32 10.28
N THR A 132 16.44 -12.08 9.87
CA THR A 132 16.90 -11.00 10.75
C THR A 132 15.83 -10.60 11.77
N LEU A 133 14.56 -10.60 11.37
CA LEU A 133 13.44 -10.21 12.23
C LEU A 133 12.99 -11.32 13.19
N GLN A 134 13.12 -12.59 12.81
CA GLN A 134 12.67 -13.72 13.65
C GLN A 134 13.20 -13.71 15.08
N PRO A 135 14.50 -13.41 15.36
CA PRO A 135 15.00 -13.33 16.73
C PRO A 135 14.49 -12.13 17.52
N VAL A 136 14.00 -11.10 16.86
CA VAL A 136 13.61 -9.82 17.47
C VAL A 136 12.10 -9.72 17.69
N LEU A 137 11.33 -10.18 16.72
CA LEU A 137 9.87 -10.10 16.72
C LEU A 137 9.26 -11.47 16.44
N ALA A 138 8.09 -11.73 17.01
CA ALA A 138 7.30 -12.92 16.69
C ALA A 138 6.76 -12.81 15.26
N GLN A 139 6.95 -13.85 14.46
CA GLN A 139 6.35 -13.96 13.14
C GLN A 139 4.94 -14.54 13.27
N VAL A 140 3.96 -13.85 12.72
CA VAL A 140 2.57 -14.29 12.64
C VAL A 140 2.13 -14.42 11.19
N GLU A 141 1.13 -15.25 10.94
CA GLU A 141 0.54 -15.37 9.61
C GLU A 141 -0.34 -14.15 9.33
N HIS A 142 -0.15 -13.54 8.15
CA HIS A 142 -1.00 -12.43 7.72
C HIS A 142 -2.37 -12.96 7.31
N LYS A 143 -3.41 -12.49 7.99
CA LYS A 143 -4.79 -12.75 7.61
C LYS A 143 -5.29 -11.63 6.72
N HIS A 144 -5.70 -11.98 5.50
CA HIS A 144 -6.36 -11.03 4.63
C HIS A 144 -7.67 -10.55 5.26
N SER A 145 -7.76 -9.25 5.49
CA SER A 145 -9.00 -8.65 5.93
C SER A 145 -9.94 -8.43 4.75
N MET A 146 -11.24 -8.26 5.01
CA MET A 146 -12.20 -7.89 3.97
C MET A 146 -11.83 -6.56 3.31
N ILE A 147 -11.20 -5.66 4.07
CA ILE A 147 -10.71 -4.37 3.58
C ILE A 147 -9.58 -4.57 2.57
N ASP A 148 -8.64 -5.48 2.84
CA ASP A 148 -7.54 -5.79 1.93
C ASP A 148 -8.08 -6.36 0.60
N THR A 149 -9.05 -7.26 0.67
CA THR A 149 -9.71 -7.82 -0.51
C THR A 149 -10.44 -6.75 -1.30
N LEU A 150 -11.11 -5.83 -0.62
CA LEU A 150 -11.82 -4.73 -1.27
C LEU A 150 -10.85 -3.75 -1.94
N GLN A 151 -9.76 -3.40 -1.28
CA GLN A 151 -8.70 -2.56 -1.85
C GLN A 151 -8.08 -3.21 -3.09
N GLU A 152 -7.86 -4.51 -3.02
CA GLU A 152 -7.33 -5.28 -4.15
C GLU A 152 -8.29 -5.27 -5.34
N PHE A 153 -9.59 -5.43 -5.09
CA PHE A 153 -10.62 -5.41 -6.12
C PHE A 153 -10.75 -4.04 -6.79
N ILE A 154 -10.73 -2.96 -6.00
CA ILE A 154 -10.81 -1.57 -6.50
C ILE A 154 -9.50 -1.17 -7.20
N GLY A 155 -8.38 -1.76 -6.82
CA GLY A 155 -7.07 -1.48 -7.40
C GLY A 155 -6.43 -0.18 -6.92
N PHE A 156 -6.81 0.28 -5.74
CA PHE A 156 -6.19 1.43 -5.08
C PHE A 156 -5.43 1.02 -3.83
#